data_2aee6e88f791c5c3dcae81269658f194
#
_entry.id   2aee6e88f791c5c3dcae81269658f194
#
_cell.length_a   1.000
_cell.length_b   1.000
_cell.length_c   1.000
_cell.angle_alpha   90.00
_cell.angle_beta   90.00
_cell.angle_gamma   90.00
#
_symmetry.space_group_name_H-M   'P 1'
#
loop_
_entity.id
_entity.type
_entity.pdbx_description
1 polymer ?
#
loop_
_entity_poly.entity_id
_entity_poly.type
_entity_poly.pdbx_seq_one_letter_code
_entity_poly.pdbx_strand_id
1 'polypeptide(L)'
;MKEEIKSATNFLIHLMKLSSEIENEKSQNKNSFFRLYHKVMYKRKLKKLHSQLKKDLQKRFNHRWFPDSPFRASVYRRIRIKDGYLDPLIVESAMKCGLGSSNLMLFLPETLSIWIDPGLVQYSLEDPWEHIYTLYNGERVWKHTSQ
;
A
#
# COMPACT_ATOMS: atom_id res chain seq x y z
N MET A 1 5.16 6.50 -14.22
CA MET A 1 5.07 5.22 -13.47
C MET A 1 5.79 5.28 -12.11
N LYS A 2 6.97 5.84 -12.08
CA LYS A 2 7.80 5.91 -10.86
C LYS A 2 7.14 6.66 -9.71
N GLU A 3 6.57 7.84 -9.97
CA GLU A 3 5.95 8.67 -8.93
C GLU A 3 4.64 8.06 -8.42
N GLU A 4 3.87 7.44 -9.30
CA GLU A 4 2.62 6.76 -8.95
C GLU A 4 2.88 5.56 -8.04
N ILE A 5 3.84 4.73 -8.39
CA ILE A 5 4.25 3.57 -7.56
C ILE A 5 4.79 4.04 -6.21
N LYS A 6 5.61 5.09 -6.19
CA LYS A 6 6.14 5.69 -4.97
C LYS A 6 5.03 6.16 -4.03
N SER A 7 4.03 6.86 -4.57
CA SER A 7 2.89 7.35 -3.78
C SER A 7 2.10 6.19 -3.16
N ALA A 8 1.78 5.17 -3.92
CA ALA A 8 1.06 4.00 -3.43
C ALA A 8 1.85 3.24 -2.37
N THR A 9 3.14 3.04 -2.61
CA THR A 9 4.02 2.33 -1.68
C THR A 9 4.18 3.09 -0.37
N ASN A 10 4.43 4.40 -0.45
CA ASN A 10 4.54 5.25 0.74
C ASN A 10 3.28 5.19 1.59
N PHE A 11 2.11 5.19 0.95
CA PHE A 11 0.83 5.11 1.64
C PHE A 11 0.66 3.78 2.38
N LEU A 12 0.93 2.66 1.73
CA LEU A 12 0.84 1.33 2.35
C LEU A 12 1.76 1.21 3.57
N ILE A 13 3.00 1.64 3.43
CA ILE A 13 3.97 1.59 4.52
C ILE A 13 3.56 2.52 5.67
N HIS A 14 3.02 3.69 5.36
CA HIS A 14 2.51 4.62 6.36
C HIS A 14 1.37 4.01 7.18
N LEU A 15 0.41 3.36 6.53
CA LEU A 15 -0.68 2.64 7.21
C LEU A 15 -0.14 1.57 8.15
N MET A 16 0.83 0.79 7.71
CA MET A 16 1.42 -0.26 8.54
C MET A 16 2.17 0.31 9.74
N LYS A 17 2.87 1.42 9.59
CA LYS A 17 3.55 2.12 10.69
C LYS A 17 2.56 2.62 11.74
N LEU A 18 1.51 3.31 11.32
CA LEU A 18 0.48 3.82 12.22
C LEU A 18 -0.19 2.71 13.01
N SER A 19 -0.59 1.64 12.36
CA SER A 19 -1.24 0.49 13.00
C SER A 19 -0.32 -0.20 14.01
N SER A 20 0.97 -0.33 13.70
CA SER A 20 1.93 -0.93 14.61
C SER A 20 2.17 -0.09 15.86
N GLU A 21 2.14 1.24 15.74
CA GLU A 21 2.25 2.15 16.89
C GLU A 21 1.05 2.02 17.82
N ILE A 22 -0.16 1.93 17.27
CA ILE A 22 -1.39 1.74 18.05
C ILE A 22 -1.35 0.39 18.79
N GLU A 23 -0.95 -0.69 18.13
CA GLU A 23 -0.85 -2.01 18.74
C GLU A 23 0.22 -2.05 19.85
N ASN A 24 1.34 -1.37 19.67
CA ASN A 24 2.38 -1.27 20.70
C ASN A 24 1.88 -0.53 21.94
N GLU A 25 1.08 0.51 21.79
CA GLU A 25 0.47 1.23 22.90
C GLU A 25 -0.55 0.37 23.65
N LYS A 26 -1.30 -0.47 22.96
CA LYS A 26 -2.28 -1.39 23.53
C LYS A 26 -1.65 -2.61 24.18
N SER A 27 -0.43 -2.95 23.81
CA SER A 27 0.26 -4.12 24.38
C SER A 27 0.51 -3.94 25.86
N GLN A 28 0.01 -4.89 26.66
CA GLN A 28 0.25 -4.93 28.10
C GLN A 28 1.61 -5.51 28.48
N ASN A 29 2.45 -5.83 27.51
CA ASN A 29 3.78 -6.36 27.78
C ASN A 29 4.67 -5.24 28.34
N LYS A 30 4.94 -5.31 29.66
CA LYS A 30 5.71 -4.32 30.40
C LYS A 30 7.22 -4.41 30.16
N ASN A 31 7.70 -5.37 29.39
CA ASN A 31 9.12 -5.49 29.09
C ASN A 31 9.53 -4.49 28.00
N SER A 32 10.12 -3.38 28.44
CA SER A 32 10.56 -2.30 27.54
C SER A 32 11.62 -2.72 26.52
N PHE A 33 12.50 -3.67 26.91
CA PHE A 33 13.52 -4.22 25.99
C PHE A 33 12.88 -5.03 24.86
N PHE A 34 11.94 -5.89 25.17
CA PHE A 34 11.21 -6.69 24.19
C PHE A 34 10.44 -5.81 23.21
N ARG A 35 9.75 -4.77 23.71
CA ARG A 35 9.07 -3.78 22.88
C ARG A 35 10.02 -3.06 21.93
N LEU A 36 11.16 -2.62 22.45
CA LEU A 36 12.17 -1.92 21.66
C LEU A 36 12.74 -2.82 20.55
N TYR A 37 13.04 -4.07 20.90
CA TYR A 37 13.54 -5.06 19.94
C TYR A 37 12.55 -5.28 18.79
N HIS A 38 11.27 -5.55 19.11
CA HIS A 38 10.22 -5.73 18.10
C HIS A 38 10.02 -4.49 17.26
N LYS A 39 10.03 -3.31 17.86
CA LYS A 39 9.89 -2.04 17.15
C LYS A 39 11.03 -1.83 16.14
N VAL A 40 12.26 -2.08 16.54
CA VAL A 40 13.44 -1.95 15.67
C VAL A 40 13.40 -2.96 14.53
N MET A 41 13.10 -4.23 14.83
CA MET A 41 13.00 -5.28 13.82
C MET A 41 11.88 -5.03 12.82
N TYR A 42 10.73 -4.57 13.29
CA TYR A 42 9.60 -4.24 12.44
C TYR A 42 9.92 -3.08 11.50
N LYS A 43 10.54 -2.02 12.00
CA LYS A 43 10.98 -0.89 11.17
C LYS A 43 11.93 -1.33 10.06
N ARG A 44 12.87 -2.22 10.36
CA ARG A 44 13.80 -2.77 9.36
C ARG A 44 13.07 -3.56 8.27
N LYS A 45 12.11 -4.40 8.68
CA LYS A 45 11.29 -5.17 7.74
C LYS A 45 10.43 -4.27 6.87
N LEU A 46 9.83 -3.21 7.43
CA LEU A 46 9.06 -2.22 6.67
C LEU A 46 9.91 -1.48 5.66
N LYS A 47 11.15 -1.12 6.01
CA LYS A 47 12.08 -0.49 5.07
C LYS A 47 12.39 -1.41 3.88
N LYS A 48 12.62 -2.68 4.14
CA LYS A 48 12.82 -3.69 3.10
C LYS A 48 11.56 -3.87 2.24
N LEU A 49 10.39 -3.91 2.89
CA LEU A 49 9.11 -4.06 2.22
C LEU A 49 8.83 -2.88 1.29
N HIS A 50 9.16 -1.65 1.72
CA HIS A 50 9.03 -0.46 0.89
C HIS A 50 9.77 -0.60 -0.44
N SER A 51 11.02 -1.05 -0.40
CA SER A 51 11.82 -1.29 -1.60
C SER A 51 11.30 -2.46 -2.43
N GLN A 52 10.88 -3.53 -1.77
CA GLN A 52 10.38 -4.73 -2.44
C GLN A 52 9.05 -4.47 -3.15
N LEU A 53 8.13 -3.74 -2.51
CA LEU A 53 6.86 -3.37 -3.12
C LEU A 53 7.05 -2.54 -4.39
N LYS A 54 7.98 -1.59 -4.38
CA LYS A 54 8.28 -0.80 -5.57
C LYS A 54 8.72 -1.67 -6.73
N LYS A 55 9.61 -2.62 -6.50
CA LYS A 55 10.11 -3.56 -7.52
C LYS A 55 8.98 -4.43 -8.05
N ASP A 56 8.19 -4.98 -7.16
CA ASP A 56 7.12 -5.93 -7.53
C ASP A 56 5.97 -5.24 -8.25
N LEU A 57 5.62 -4.00 -7.86
CA LEU A 57 4.64 -3.18 -8.57
C LEU A 57 5.14 -2.80 -9.97
N GLN A 58 6.39 -2.37 -10.07
CA GLN A 58 6.98 -2.04 -11.37
C GLN A 58 6.95 -3.24 -12.31
N LYS A 59 7.26 -4.42 -11.80
CA LYS A 59 7.20 -5.68 -12.56
C LYS A 59 5.77 -6.02 -12.99
N ARG A 60 4.79 -5.88 -12.08
CA ARG A 60 3.37 -6.11 -12.38
C ARG A 60 2.86 -5.16 -13.47
N PHE A 61 3.30 -3.90 -13.45
CA PHE A 61 2.83 -2.87 -14.38
C PHE A 61 3.57 -2.85 -15.70
N ASN A 62 4.64 -3.60 -15.81
CA ASN A 62 5.39 -3.71 -17.06
C ASN A 62 4.46 -4.22 -18.17
N HIS A 63 4.46 -3.53 -19.33
CA HIS A 63 3.56 -3.78 -20.47
C HIS A 63 2.06 -3.48 -20.20
N ARG A 64 1.73 -2.86 -19.06
CA ARG A 64 0.35 -2.49 -18.70
C ARG A 64 0.23 -1.02 -18.30
N TRP A 65 1.13 -0.20 -18.77
CA TRP A 65 1.19 1.22 -18.48
C TRP A 65 0.97 2.04 -19.74
N PHE A 66 -0.16 2.77 -19.80
CA PHE A 66 -0.61 3.46 -21.00
C PHE A 66 -0.90 4.93 -20.68
N PRO A 67 0.13 5.82 -20.71
CA PRO A 67 -0.06 7.24 -20.40
C PRO A 67 -1.08 7.96 -21.30
N ASP A 68 -1.21 7.53 -22.55
CA ASP A 68 -2.16 8.11 -23.52
C ASP A 68 -3.60 7.62 -23.30
N SER A 69 -3.78 6.54 -22.55
CA SER A 69 -5.07 5.98 -22.15
C SER A 69 -5.00 5.57 -20.68
N PRO A 70 -5.04 6.53 -19.74
CA PRO A 70 -4.70 6.27 -18.32
C PRO A 70 -5.53 5.16 -17.65
N PHE A 71 -6.77 5.00 -18.04
CA PHE A 71 -7.64 3.98 -17.43
C PHE A 71 -7.57 2.61 -18.11
N ARG A 72 -6.84 2.49 -19.21
CA ARG A 72 -6.63 1.20 -19.87
C ARG A 72 -5.86 0.27 -18.93
N ALA A 73 -6.38 -0.93 -18.74
CA ALA A 73 -5.82 -1.95 -17.85
C ALA A 73 -5.76 -1.56 -16.37
N SER A 74 -6.56 -0.58 -15.93
CA SER A 74 -6.60 -0.10 -14.54
C SER A 74 -6.86 -1.23 -13.54
N VAL A 75 -7.75 -2.16 -13.88
CA VAL A 75 -8.08 -3.33 -13.03
C VAL A 75 -6.82 -4.14 -12.67
N TYR A 76 -5.87 -4.29 -13.60
CA TYR A 76 -4.64 -5.05 -13.38
C TYR A 76 -3.62 -4.31 -12.50
N ARG A 77 -3.81 -3.01 -12.30
CA ARG A 77 -2.92 -2.19 -11.46
C ARG A 77 -3.52 -1.88 -10.09
N ARG A 78 -4.77 -2.24 -9.85
CA ARG A 78 -5.42 -2.01 -8.57
C ARG A 78 -4.88 -2.95 -7.50
N ILE A 79 -4.61 -2.40 -6.30
CA ILE A 79 -4.32 -3.18 -5.10
C ILE A 79 -5.60 -3.27 -4.30
N ARG A 80 -5.97 -4.47 -3.85
CA ARG A 80 -7.22 -4.70 -3.14
C ARG A 80 -7.05 -5.53 -1.89
N ILE A 81 -7.69 -5.07 -0.81
CA ILE A 81 -7.86 -5.80 0.44
C ILE A 81 -9.36 -5.77 0.77
N LYS A 82 -9.96 -6.92 1.07
CA LYS A 82 -11.35 -7.00 1.47
C LYS A 82 -11.63 -8.29 2.24
N ASP A 83 -12.22 -8.17 3.43
CA ASP A 83 -12.77 -9.29 4.22
C ASP A 83 -11.83 -10.51 4.30
N GLY A 84 -10.58 -10.28 4.68
CA GLY A 84 -9.56 -11.33 4.78
C GLY A 84 -8.84 -11.66 3.47
N TYR A 85 -9.28 -11.11 2.34
CA TYR A 85 -8.54 -11.20 1.09
C TYR A 85 -7.44 -10.14 1.08
N LEU A 86 -6.20 -10.60 1.00
CA LEU A 86 -5.03 -9.72 0.80
C LEU A 86 -4.54 -9.89 -0.63
N ASP A 87 -4.26 -8.76 -1.28
CA ASP A 87 -3.68 -8.79 -2.63
C ASP A 87 -2.42 -9.67 -2.63
N PRO A 88 -2.33 -10.67 -3.52
CA PRO A 88 -1.19 -11.58 -3.56
C PRO A 88 0.16 -10.88 -3.69
N LEU A 89 0.21 -9.74 -4.37
CA LEU A 89 1.45 -8.96 -4.50
C LEU A 89 1.95 -8.49 -3.12
N ILE A 90 1.06 -8.00 -2.26
CA ILE A 90 1.43 -7.56 -0.91
C ILE A 90 1.96 -8.76 -0.11
N VAL A 91 1.25 -9.87 -0.16
CA VAL A 91 1.62 -11.09 0.58
C VAL A 91 2.99 -11.60 0.14
N GLU A 92 3.21 -11.72 -1.16
CA GLU A 92 4.48 -12.23 -1.71
C GLU A 92 5.65 -11.29 -1.41
N SER A 93 5.44 -9.97 -1.56
CA SER A 93 6.46 -8.98 -1.24
C SER A 93 6.83 -9.01 0.24
N ALA A 94 5.83 -9.13 1.12
CA ALA A 94 6.03 -9.18 2.56
C ALA A 94 6.78 -10.46 2.99
N MET A 95 6.45 -11.60 2.40
CA MET A 95 7.15 -12.85 2.67
C MET A 95 8.63 -12.78 2.36
N LYS A 96 8.99 -12.11 1.27
CA LYS A 96 10.40 -11.86 0.90
C LYS A 96 11.12 -11.02 1.96
N CYS A 97 10.38 -10.25 2.75
CA CYS A 97 10.92 -9.39 3.81
C CYS A 97 10.78 -9.98 5.22
N GLY A 98 10.34 -11.21 5.34
CA GLY A 98 10.14 -11.87 6.63
C GLY A 98 8.88 -11.43 7.38
N LEU A 99 7.88 -10.91 6.67
CA LEU A 99 6.57 -10.55 7.24
C LEU A 99 5.52 -11.57 6.79
N GLY A 100 4.85 -12.20 7.75
CA GLY A 100 3.79 -13.16 7.47
C GLY A 100 2.42 -12.54 7.28
N SER A 101 1.47 -13.33 6.77
CA SER A 101 0.10 -12.88 6.52
C SER A 101 -0.62 -12.41 7.80
N SER A 102 -0.35 -13.02 8.94
CA SER A 102 -0.95 -12.61 10.22
C SER A 102 -0.54 -11.20 10.62
N ASN A 103 0.72 -10.81 10.40
CA ASN A 103 1.18 -9.45 10.64
C ASN A 103 0.52 -8.47 9.68
N LEU A 104 0.37 -8.83 8.42
CA LEU A 104 -0.29 -8.00 7.42
C LEU A 104 -1.76 -7.76 7.76
N MET A 105 -2.48 -8.81 8.16
CA MET A 105 -3.89 -8.69 8.56
C MET A 105 -4.07 -7.81 9.79
N LEU A 106 -3.09 -7.83 10.69
CA LEU A 106 -3.13 -7.00 11.90
C LEU A 106 -2.86 -5.52 11.61
N PHE A 107 -1.98 -5.22 10.66
CA PHE A 107 -1.49 -3.86 10.41
C PHE A 107 -2.08 -3.18 9.18
N LEU A 108 -2.85 -3.86 8.38
CA LEU A 108 -3.55 -3.29 7.22
C LEU A 108 -5.04 -3.17 7.48
N PRO A 109 -5.73 -2.22 6.83
CA PRO A 109 -7.18 -2.11 6.95
C PRO A 109 -7.90 -3.37 6.44
N GLU A 110 -9.08 -3.64 6.98
CA GLU A 110 -9.93 -4.75 6.52
C GLU A 110 -10.41 -4.55 5.09
N THR A 111 -10.61 -3.31 4.69
CA THR A 111 -11.03 -2.94 3.34
C THR A 111 -10.14 -1.81 2.83
N LEU A 112 -9.54 -2.01 1.67
CA LEU A 112 -8.71 -1.03 0.99
C LEU A 112 -8.70 -1.30 -0.50
N SER A 113 -8.89 -0.26 -1.28
CA SER A 113 -8.64 -0.28 -2.73
C SER A 113 -7.70 0.86 -3.06
N ILE A 114 -6.65 0.58 -3.82
CA ILE A 114 -5.73 1.60 -4.34
C ILE A 114 -5.72 1.46 -5.86
N TRP A 115 -6.07 2.55 -6.55
CA TRP A 115 -5.99 2.65 -8.01
C TRP A 115 -4.71 3.38 -8.37
N ILE A 116 -3.87 2.74 -9.16
CA ILE A 116 -2.58 3.28 -9.59
C ILE A 116 -2.62 3.43 -11.11
N ASP A 117 -3.00 4.62 -11.54
CA ASP A 117 -3.13 4.95 -12.95
C ASP A 117 -2.09 5.99 -13.37
N PRO A 118 -1.71 6.06 -14.65
CA PRO A 118 -0.82 7.11 -15.13
C PRO A 118 -1.36 8.50 -14.77
N GLY A 119 -0.60 9.24 -13.96
CA GLY A 119 -0.95 10.57 -13.50
C GLY A 119 -1.92 10.65 -12.34
N LEU A 120 -2.44 9.52 -11.84
CA LEU A 120 -3.42 9.55 -10.74
C LEU A 120 -3.31 8.33 -9.85
N VAL A 121 -3.13 8.56 -8.55
CA VAL A 121 -3.20 7.49 -7.54
C VAL A 121 -4.27 7.87 -6.52
N GLN A 122 -5.25 6.99 -6.34
CA GLN A 122 -6.38 7.20 -5.43
C GLN A 122 -6.59 5.97 -4.56
N TYR A 123 -7.26 6.14 -3.43
CA TYR A 123 -7.65 5.04 -2.56
C TYR A 123 -9.02 5.24 -1.97
N SER A 124 -9.63 4.12 -1.54
CA SER A 124 -10.82 4.10 -0.72
C SER A 124 -10.68 3.03 0.35
N LEU A 125 -11.23 3.31 1.54
CA LEU A 125 -11.30 2.38 2.67
C LEU A 125 -12.69 1.73 2.79
N GLU A 126 -13.53 1.88 1.77
CA GLU A 126 -14.93 1.44 1.77
C GLU A 126 -15.25 0.58 0.55
N ASP A 127 -16.27 -0.29 0.69
CA ASP A 127 -16.84 -1.05 -0.39
C ASP A 127 -18.36 -1.17 -0.14
N PRO A 128 -19.25 -0.56 -0.96
CA PRO A 128 -18.92 0.22 -2.17
C PRO A 128 -18.18 1.54 -1.88
N TRP A 129 -17.52 2.07 -2.90
CA TRP A 129 -16.65 3.23 -2.76
C TRP A 129 -17.49 4.53 -2.65
N GLU A 130 -17.76 4.96 -1.42
CA GLU A 130 -18.46 6.22 -1.16
C GLU A 130 -17.49 7.41 -1.10
N HIS A 131 -16.31 7.18 -0.54
CA HIS A 131 -15.28 8.21 -0.40
C HIS A 131 -13.98 7.76 -1.07
N ILE A 132 -13.52 8.55 -2.02
CA ILE A 132 -12.28 8.31 -2.76
C ILE A 132 -11.33 9.48 -2.49
N TYR A 133 -10.13 9.16 -2.06
CA TYR A 133 -9.09 10.13 -1.72
C TYR A 133 -7.95 10.07 -2.74
N THR A 134 -7.34 11.21 -3.03
CA THR A 134 -6.24 11.31 -3.98
C THR A 134 -4.90 11.37 -3.25
N LEU A 135 -3.99 10.47 -3.60
CA LEU A 135 -2.62 10.43 -3.10
C LEU A 135 -1.64 11.17 -4.02
N TYR A 136 -1.87 11.08 -5.31
CA TYR A 136 -1.02 11.69 -6.33
C TYR A 136 -1.87 12.14 -7.50
N ASN A 137 -1.61 13.35 -7.97
CA ASN A 137 -2.27 13.93 -9.14
C ASN A 137 -1.22 14.66 -9.97
N GLY A 138 -0.83 14.07 -11.09
CA GLY A 138 0.07 14.67 -12.06
C GLY A 138 -0.67 15.70 -12.90
N GLU A 139 -0.19 16.94 -12.89
CA GLU A 139 -0.89 18.10 -13.49
C GLU A 139 -1.32 17.95 -14.96
N ARG A 140 -0.68 17.07 -15.72
CA ARG A 140 -0.91 16.96 -17.16
C ARG A 140 -2.18 16.20 -17.55
N VAL A 141 -2.68 15.30 -16.69
CA VAL A 141 -3.74 14.36 -17.06
C VAL A 141 -5.13 14.85 -16.62
N TRP A 142 -5.19 15.68 -15.58
CA TRP A 142 -6.46 15.97 -14.89
C TRP A 142 -6.94 17.41 -14.94
N LYS A 143 -6.23 18.30 -15.64
CA LYS A 143 -6.67 19.69 -15.84
C LYS A 143 -8.01 19.83 -16.59
N HIS A 144 -8.46 18.76 -17.26
CA HIS A 144 -9.71 18.78 -18.02
C HIS A 144 -10.90 18.13 -17.32
N THR A 145 -10.70 17.47 -16.17
CA THR A 145 -11.78 16.76 -15.45
C THR A 145 -12.26 17.48 -14.19
N SER A 146 -11.63 18.56 -13.80
CA SER A 146 -11.99 19.37 -12.61
C SER A 146 -12.89 20.57 -12.95
N GLN A 147 -13.54 20.57 -14.11
CA GLN A 147 -14.53 21.58 -14.46
C GLN A 147 -15.93 21.05 -14.30
#